data_5441a94ffa3bf4cb037272db1a7a9571
#
_entry.id   5441a94ffa3bf4cb037272db1a7a9571
#
_cell.length_a   1.000
_cell.length_b   1.000
_cell.length_c   1.000
_cell.angle_alpha   90.00
_cell.angle_beta   90.00
_cell.angle_gamma   90.00
#
_symmetry.space_group_name_H-M   'P 1'
#
loop_
_entity.id
_entity.type
_entity.pdbx_description
1 polymer ?
#
loop_
_entity_poly.entity_id
_entity_poly.type
_entity_poly.pdbx_seq_one_letter_code
_entity_poly.pdbx_strand_id
1 'polypeptide(L)'
;MSTLTSTQKITSVAAAVTAALAGYTTSQAQLEEIVVTATKRAESLQDIAGSVQAITESDLRKAQVVGMEDYAKLIPSMSYVNYLPGTGKIYFRGIADDNGTFISEESVALYIDEQPVTQAGMAVDVRMIDIERIEALAGPQGSLYGSSAQSGTLRIITNKPDTSEFAASVDLTLRASATSPRNEDSWDISGMVNVPISENFAIRAVGFTAEDGGFVDVIEGTSARFGLNKNTDFNPAAVREDVNTFTSTGGRIFAKWEQDDGYVMAGISTQSNSADGYNYFDPTVGDLQRVSFYDEPRDDDWTQLSLTIEKDLGFAKLISATSYFDRDVFYVNDRTTYSMYFGTFCYYYNGYASASRYCFQPAGTSYAYNDVPGFNTLVQWNSSKTQEFRLSNETDDLDWLVGLFYQEREEGWDFETQTVGYRDSAGYASQVASVAAYLPDR
;
A
#
# COMPACT_ATOMS: atom_id res chain seq x y z
N MET A 1 -63.93 23.71 -30.05
CA MET A 1 -62.91 22.79 -29.42
C MET A 1 -63.18 21.40 -29.98
N SER A 2 -62.40 20.95 -30.98
CA SER A 2 -62.54 19.63 -31.59
C SER A 2 -61.76 18.62 -30.78
N THR A 3 -62.44 17.72 -30.16
CA THR A 3 -61.82 16.56 -29.43
C THR A 3 -61.31 15.57 -30.47
N LEU A 4 -60.01 15.36 -30.48
CA LEU A 4 -59.36 14.30 -31.26
C LEU A 4 -59.88 12.94 -30.82
N THR A 5 -60.28 12.10 -31.77
CA THR A 5 -60.77 10.74 -31.52
C THR A 5 -59.63 9.84 -30.99
N SER A 6 -59.97 8.79 -30.24
CA SER A 6 -58.99 7.86 -29.64
C SER A 6 -58.00 7.27 -30.62
N THR A 7 -58.41 7.04 -31.86
CA THR A 7 -57.60 6.53 -32.97
C THR A 7 -56.51 7.53 -33.41
N GLN A 8 -56.80 8.84 -33.40
CA GLN A 8 -55.81 9.89 -33.76
C GLN A 8 -54.76 10.08 -32.65
N LYS A 9 -55.11 9.84 -31.42
CA LYS A 9 -54.15 9.88 -30.31
C LYS A 9 -53.18 8.68 -30.33
N ILE A 10 -53.64 7.49 -30.69
CA ILE A 10 -52.81 6.29 -30.80
C ILE A 10 -51.79 6.43 -32.00
N THR A 11 -52.24 6.97 -33.13
CA THR A 11 -51.35 7.19 -34.29
C THR A 11 -50.29 8.27 -34.03
N SER A 12 -50.61 9.29 -33.26
CA SER A 12 -49.61 10.33 -32.92
C SER A 12 -48.57 9.84 -31.91
N VAL A 13 -48.95 9.00 -30.97
CA VAL A 13 -48.02 8.37 -30.02
C VAL A 13 -47.12 7.35 -30.72
N ALA A 14 -47.68 6.52 -31.62
CA ALA A 14 -46.91 5.58 -32.40
C ALA A 14 -45.88 6.28 -33.33
N ALA A 15 -46.26 7.39 -33.97
CA ALA A 15 -45.33 8.18 -34.78
C ALA A 15 -44.22 8.85 -33.95
N ALA A 16 -44.52 9.32 -32.76
CA ALA A 16 -43.52 9.88 -31.84
C ALA A 16 -42.53 8.83 -31.32
N VAL A 17 -43.00 7.63 -31.02
CA VAL A 17 -42.14 6.49 -30.59
C VAL A 17 -41.26 6.01 -31.73
N THR A 18 -41.80 5.94 -32.96
CA THR A 18 -41.00 5.55 -34.14
C THR A 18 -39.95 6.61 -34.48
N ALA A 19 -40.27 7.91 -34.34
CA ALA A 19 -39.30 8.99 -34.54
C ALA A 19 -38.21 9.00 -33.44
N ALA A 20 -38.58 8.69 -32.21
CA ALA A 20 -37.59 8.53 -31.12
C ALA A 20 -36.66 7.32 -31.33
N LEU A 21 -37.18 6.21 -31.85
CA LEU A 21 -36.38 5.04 -32.17
C LEU A 21 -35.51 5.17 -33.41
N ALA A 22 -35.92 5.99 -34.39
CA ALA A 22 -35.14 6.26 -35.61
C ALA A 22 -33.96 7.24 -35.37
N GLY A 23 -33.95 7.93 -34.22
CA GLY A 23 -32.87 8.83 -33.78
C GLY A 23 -31.73 8.13 -33.03
N TYR A 24 -31.82 6.85 -32.76
CA TYR A 24 -30.69 6.08 -32.23
C TYR A 24 -29.74 5.79 -33.41
N THR A 25 -28.89 6.74 -33.74
CA THR A 25 -27.62 6.40 -34.36
C THR A 25 -26.93 5.44 -33.39
N THR A 26 -26.65 4.24 -33.84
CA THR A 26 -25.73 3.35 -33.13
C THR A 26 -24.43 4.15 -33.00
N SER A 27 -24.23 4.80 -31.86
CA SER A 27 -22.90 5.16 -31.44
C SER A 27 -22.16 3.82 -31.38
N GLN A 28 -21.37 3.53 -32.42
CA GLN A 28 -20.33 2.54 -32.27
C GLN A 28 -19.51 3.10 -31.12
N ALA A 29 -19.62 2.47 -29.96
CA ALA A 29 -18.65 2.64 -28.90
C ALA A 29 -17.32 2.23 -29.55
N GLN A 30 -16.57 3.21 -30.02
CA GLN A 30 -15.20 3.02 -30.43
C GLN A 30 -14.55 2.53 -29.13
N LEU A 31 -14.19 1.26 -29.08
CA LEU A 31 -13.43 0.71 -27.98
C LEU A 31 -12.17 1.60 -27.91
N GLU A 32 -12.09 2.38 -26.87
CA GLU A 32 -10.93 3.21 -26.61
C GLU A 32 -9.75 2.26 -26.45
N GLU A 33 -8.80 2.34 -27.35
CA GLU A 33 -7.61 1.48 -27.31
C GLU A 33 -6.79 1.85 -26.07
N ILE A 34 -6.67 0.92 -25.13
CA ILE A 34 -5.89 1.12 -23.91
C ILE A 34 -4.43 0.82 -24.25
N VAL A 35 -3.62 1.87 -24.33
CA VAL A 35 -2.17 1.76 -24.47
C VAL A 35 -1.54 1.63 -23.08
N VAL A 36 -0.71 0.63 -22.90
CA VAL A 36 0.02 0.36 -21.66
C VAL A 36 1.53 0.35 -21.89
N THR A 37 2.28 0.51 -20.84
CA THR A 37 3.74 0.46 -20.87
C THR A 37 4.31 -0.71 -20.07
N ALA A 38 3.47 -1.71 -19.86
CA ALA A 38 3.75 -2.89 -19.06
C ALA A 38 4.94 -3.74 -19.56
N THR A 39 5.21 -3.74 -20.87
CA THR A 39 6.35 -4.40 -21.48
C THR A 39 7.60 -3.50 -21.59
N LYS A 40 7.59 -2.35 -20.88
CA LYS A 40 8.61 -1.28 -20.99
C LYS A 40 8.61 -0.58 -22.37
N ARG A 41 7.56 -0.80 -23.16
CA ARG A 41 7.25 -0.14 -24.44
C ARG A 41 5.76 0.24 -24.44
N ALA A 42 5.38 1.26 -25.23
CA ALA A 42 3.98 1.62 -25.42
C ALA A 42 3.35 0.65 -26.41
N GLU A 43 2.47 -0.21 -25.96
CA GLU A 43 1.79 -1.23 -26.77
C GLU A 43 0.30 -1.26 -26.43
N SER A 44 -0.53 -1.67 -27.40
CA SER A 44 -1.94 -1.94 -27.13
C SER A 44 -2.07 -3.08 -26.12
N LEU A 45 -2.92 -2.91 -25.10
CA LEU A 45 -3.19 -3.94 -24.12
C LEU A 45 -3.61 -5.28 -24.76
N GLN A 46 -4.25 -5.24 -25.92
CA GLN A 46 -4.74 -6.42 -26.62
C GLN A 46 -3.64 -7.18 -27.36
N ASP A 47 -2.53 -6.53 -27.66
CA ASP A 47 -1.41 -7.12 -28.40
C ASP A 47 -0.36 -7.78 -27.49
N ILE A 48 -0.46 -7.55 -26.20
CA ILE A 48 0.50 -8.10 -25.23
C ILE A 48 0.23 -9.59 -25.00
N ALA A 49 1.22 -10.43 -25.33
CA ALA A 49 1.21 -11.86 -25.06
C ALA A 49 1.51 -12.12 -23.57
N GLY A 50 0.59 -11.78 -22.68
CA GLY A 50 0.78 -11.91 -21.25
C GLY A 50 -0.50 -11.64 -20.45
N SER A 51 -0.45 -11.91 -19.14
CA SER A 51 -1.56 -11.59 -18.24
C SER A 51 -1.37 -10.16 -17.72
N VAL A 52 -1.80 -9.20 -18.52
CA VAL A 52 -1.76 -7.77 -18.19
C VAL A 52 -3.17 -7.26 -18.01
N GLN A 53 -3.37 -6.43 -17.01
CA GLN A 53 -4.61 -5.72 -16.76
C GLN A 53 -4.30 -4.24 -16.54
N ALA A 54 -5.07 -3.37 -17.15
CA ALA A 54 -5.02 -1.94 -16.93
C ALA A 54 -6.34 -1.47 -16.31
N ILE A 55 -6.24 -0.63 -15.28
CA ILE A 55 -7.37 0.06 -14.67
C ILE A 55 -7.18 1.53 -14.96
N THR A 56 -8.09 2.11 -15.72
CA THR A 56 -8.02 3.51 -16.17
C THR A 56 -8.45 4.48 -15.07
N GLU A 57 -8.11 5.76 -15.21
CA GLU A 57 -8.60 6.83 -14.33
C GLU A 57 -10.14 6.79 -14.19
N SER A 58 -10.84 6.57 -15.30
CA SER A 58 -12.31 6.45 -15.34
C SER A 58 -12.80 5.28 -14.46
N ASP A 59 -12.10 4.15 -14.47
CA ASP A 59 -12.46 2.98 -13.66
C ASP A 59 -12.18 3.21 -12.18
N LEU A 60 -11.02 3.83 -11.87
CA LEU A 60 -10.66 4.22 -10.51
C LEU A 60 -11.70 5.18 -9.90
N ARG A 61 -12.12 6.19 -10.65
CA ARG A 61 -13.15 7.15 -10.22
C ARG A 61 -14.52 6.49 -10.04
N LYS A 62 -14.97 5.64 -10.98
CA LYS A 62 -16.26 4.93 -10.89
C LYS A 62 -16.31 3.98 -9.70
N ALA A 63 -15.22 3.32 -9.40
CA ALA A 63 -15.10 2.39 -8.27
C ALA A 63 -14.77 3.11 -6.95
N GLN A 64 -14.60 4.44 -6.96
CA GLN A 64 -14.21 5.24 -5.79
C GLN A 64 -12.96 4.70 -5.08
N VAL A 65 -11.96 4.33 -5.87
CA VAL A 65 -10.69 3.78 -5.38
C VAL A 65 -9.91 4.85 -4.64
N VAL A 66 -9.53 4.54 -3.42
CA VAL A 66 -8.79 5.43 -2.53
C VAL A 66 -7.34 4.97 -2.35
N GLY A 67 -7.15 3.67 -2.16
CA GLY A 67 -5.86 3.06 -1.88
C GLY A 67 -5.73 1.65 -2.47
N MET A 68 -4.68 0.96 -2.06
CA MET A 68 -4.31 -0.37 -2.58
C MET A 68 -5.41 -1.42 -2.34
N GLU A 69 -6.06 -1.39 -1.20
CA GLU A 69 -7.12 -2.34 -0.88
C GLU A 69 -8.30 -2.29 -1.87
N ASP A 70 -8.62 -1.11 -2.38
CA ASP A 70 -9.75 -0.93 -3.29
C ASP A 70 -9.43 -1.39 -4.70
N TYR A 71 -8.29 -0.98 -5.27
CA TYR A 71 -7.97 -1.43 -6.62
C TYR A 71 -7.59 -2.90 -6.70
N ALA A 72 -7.11 -3.50 -5.60
CA ALA A 72 -6.89 -4.95 -5.54
C ALA A 72 -8.16 -5.74 -5.83
N LYS A 73 -9.33 -5.22 -5.42
CA LYS A 73 -10.65 -5.82 -5.72
C LYS A 73 -11.02 -5.77 -7.20
N LEU A 74 -10.40 -4.88 -7.97
CA LEU A 74 -10.62 -4.72 -9.41
C LEU A 74 -9.69 -5.62 -10.25
N ILE A 75 -8.68 -6.25 -9.66
CA ILE A 75 -7.68 -7.08 -10.32
C ILE A 75 -7.90 -8.55 -9.92
N PRO A 76 -8.56 -9.38 -10.76
CA PRO A 76 -8.91 -10.76 -10.38
C PRO A 76 -7.71 -11.66 -10.07
N SER A 77 -6.52 -11.35 -10.58
CA SER A 77 -5.28 -12.10 -10.32
C SER A 77 -4.56 -11.67 -9.05
N MET A 78 -5.00 -10.58 -8.42
CA MET A 78 -4.39 -9.98 -7.24
C MET A 78 -5.24 -10.24 -5.99
N SER A 79 -4.57 -10.45 -4.87
CA SER A 79 -5.17 -10.39 -3.55
C SER A 79 -4.28 -9.50 -2.68
N TYR A 80 -4.91 -8.81 -1.76
CA TYR A 80 -4.24 -7.92 -0.82
C TYR A 80 -4.67 -8.29 0.61
N VAL A 81 -3.70 -8.43 1.49
CA VAL A 81 -3.96 -8.68 2.91
C VAL A 81 -3.45 -7.50 3.70
N ASN A 82 -4.38 -6.80 4.31
CA ASN A 82 -4.14 -5.62 5.13
C ASN A 82 -4.49 -5.93 6.59
N TYR A 83 -3.51 -6.02 7.46
CA TYR A 83 -3.70 -6.10 8.92
C TYR A 83 -3.17 -4.86 9.65
N LEU A 84 -2.51 -3.97 8.90
CA LEU A 84 -2.02 -2.66 9.35
C LEU A 84 -2.60 -1.59 8.42
N PRO A 85 -3.22 -0.53 8.91
CA PRO A 85 -3.67 0.57 8.07
C PRO A 85 -2.52 1.11 7.20
N GLY A 86 -2.82 1.41 5.94
CA GLY A 86 -1.87 1.97 4.99
C GLY A 86 -0.73 1.05 4.56
N THR A 87 -0.81 -0.24 4.84
CA THR A 87 0.20 -1.19 4.39
C THR A 87 -0.32 -2.61 4.39
N GLY A 88 0.21 -3.43 3.53
CA GLY A 88 -0.20 -4.82 3.43
C GLY A 88 0.64 -5.62 2.45
N LYS A 89 0.26 -6.85 2.24
CA LYS A 89 0.96 -7.79 1.40
C LYS A 89 0.21 -8.05 0.11
N ILE A 90 0.91 -7.97 -0.99
CA ILE A 90 0.37 -8.20 -2.33
C ILE A 90 0.63 -9.65 -2.74
N TYR A 91 -0.40 -10.32 -3.25
CA TYR A 91 -0.34 -11.66 -3.82
C TYR A 91 -0.78 -11.62 -5.27
N PHE A 92 0.01 -12.17 -6.18
CA PHE A 92 -0.45 -12.49 -7.52
C PHE A 92 -0.63 -14.00 -7.66
N ARG A 93 -1.84 -14.45 -8.04
CA ARG A 93 -2.19 -15.88 -8.19
C ARG A 93 -1.87 -16.71 -6.94
N GLY A 94 -2.02 -16.11 -5.75
CA GLY A 94 -1.74 -16.76 -4.47
C GLY A 94 -0.26 -16.87 -4.11
N ILE A 95 0.65 -16.26 -4.88
CA ILE A 95 2.09 -16.27 -4.62
C ILE A 95 2.50 -14.95 -3.99
N ALA A 96 3.10 -15.02 -2.82
CA ALA A 96 3.82 -13.93 -2.18
C ALA A 96 4.96 -14.50 -1.35
N ASP A 97 5.90 -13.66 -0.95
CA ASP A 97 6.86 -14.00 0.08
C ASP A 97 6.14 -14.12 1.43
N ASP A 98 6.50 -15.13 2.24
CA ASP A 98 5.80 -15.44 3.49
C ASP A 98 6.19 -14.48 4.64
N ASN A 99 7.22 -13.71 4.47
CA ASN A 99 7.78 -12.95 5.57
C ASN A 99 7.37 -11.48 5.52
N GLY A 100 6.14 -11.14 5.91
CA GLY A 100 5.63 -9.77 6.05
C GLY A 100 6.34 -8.93 7.11
N THR A 101 7.64 -9.12 7.25
CA THR A 101 8.49 -8.44 8.21
C THR A 101 9.52 -7.58 7.49
N PHE A 102 10.20 -6.74 8.25
CA PHE A 102 11.26 -5.84 7.82
C PHE A 102 12.50 -6.51 7.18
N ILE A 103 12.55 -7.83 7.12
CA ILE A 103 13.74 -8.59 6.66
C ILE A 103 13.62 -9.17 5.26
N SER A 104 12.47 -9.09 4.60
CA SER A 104 12.28 -9.64 3.25
C SER A 104 11.66 -8.63 2.31
N GLU A 105 12.04 -8.70 1.04
CA GLU A 105 11.40 -7.94 -0.02
C GLU A 105 10.06 -8.56 -0.41
N GLU A 106 9.15 -7.73 -0.90
CA GLU A 106 7.94 -8.20 -1.55
C GLU A 106 8.27 -9.00 -2.83
N SER A 107 7.46 -10.00 -3.12
CA SER A 107 7.59 -10.77 -4.38
C SER A 107 6.90 -10.10 -5.57
N VAL A 108 6.27 -8.96 -5.35
CA VAL A 108 5.65 -8.10 -6.35
C VAL A 108 6.47 -6.83 -6.48
N ALA A 109 6.98 -6.56 -7.68
CA ALA A 109 7.65 -5.30 -7.96
C ALA A 109 6.61 -4.17 -8.05
N LEU A 110 6.79 -3.13 -7.24
CA LEU A 110 5.94 -1.93 -7.25
C LEU A 110 6.70 -0.76 -7.88
N TYR A 111 6.05 -0.09 -8.83
CA TYR A 111 6.58 1.07 -9.54
C TYR A 111 5.62 2.25 -9.46
N ILE A 112 6.17 3.44 -9.28
CA ILE A 112 5.48 4.69 -9.55
C ILE A 112 6.12 5.28 -10.79
N ASP A 113 5.35 5.38 -11.88
CA ASP A 113 5.83 5.71 -13.23
C ASP A 113 6.96 4.75 -13.69
N GLU A 114 8.14 5.26 -14.00
CA GLU A 114 9.30 4.47 -14.39
C GLU A 114 10.18 4.05 -13.21
N GLN A 115 9.81 4.40 -11.98
CA GLN A 115 10.68 4.33 -10.81
C GLN A 115 10.29 3.18 -9.89
N PRO A 116 11.20 2.26 -9.54
CA PRO A 116 10.92 1.21 -8.56
C PRO A 116 10.80 1.82 -7.15
N VAL A 117 9.79 1.39 -6.42
CA VAL A 117 9.57 1.75 -5.01
C VAL A 117 9.45 0.52 -4.10
N THR A 118 9.79 -0.66 -4.63
CA THR A 118 9.82 -1.90 -3.85
C THR A 118 10.98 -1.88 -2.88
N GLN A 119 10.70 -2.15 -1.62
CA GLN A 119 11.67 -2.17 -0.53
C GLN A 119 11.46 -3.42 0.33
N ALA A 120 12.39 -3.69 1.25
CA ALA A 120 12.15 -4.67 2.29
C ALA A 120 11.02 -4.20 3.23
N GLY A 121 10.24 -5.15 3.72
CA GLY A 121 9.07 -4.90 4.53
C GLY A 121 7.77 -4.96 3.72
N MET A 122 6.76 -4.21 4.11
CA MET A 122 5.47 -4.21 3.46
C MET A 122 5.41 -3.21 2.30
N ALA A 123 4.53 -3.50 1.33
CA ALA A 123 4.32 -2.64 0.18
C ALA A 123 3.95 -1.20 0.60
N VAL A 124 4.50 -0.24 -0.14
CA VAL A 124 4.16 1.17 0.04
C VAL A 124 2.73 1.39 -0.43
N ASP A 125 1.87 1.93 0.43
CA ASP A 125 0.53 2.35 0.01
C ASP A 125 0.59 3.77 -0.58
N VAL A 126 0.20 3.88 -1.84
CA VAL A 126 0.15 5.14 -2.58
C VAL A 126 -1.30 5.57 -2.70
N ARG A 127 -1.63 6.78 -2.22
CA ARG A 127 -2.97 7.33 -2.36
C ARG A 127 -3.32 7.55 -3.85
N MET A 128 -4.49 7.06 -4.28
CA MET A 128 -4.90 7.04 -5.69
C MET A 128 -5.49 8.38 -6.16
N ILE A 129 -4.70 9.44 -6.10
CA ILE A 129 -5.09 10.78 -6.48
C ILE A 129 -4.34 11.20 -7.72
N ASP A 130 -5.05 11.69 -8.74
CA ASP A 130 -4.50 12.13 -10.02
C ASP A 130 -3.64 11.04 -10.70
N ILE A 131 -4.17 9.82 -10.72
CA ILE A 131 -3.58 8.65 -11.35
C ILE A 131 -4.20 8.44 -12.73
N GLU A 132 -3.37 8.28 -13.74
CA GLU A 132 -3.78 8.03 -15.13
C GLU A 132 -4.29 6.58 -15.26
N ARG A 133 -3.54 5.62 -14.74
CA ARG A 133 -3.90 4.20 -14.75
C ARG A 133 -3.03 3.38 -13.81
N ILE A 134 -3.50 2.17 -13.51
CA ILE A 134 -2.74 1.12 -12.85
C ILE A 134 -2.54 -0.03 -13.83
N GLU A 135 -1.32 -0.49 -14.00
CA GLU A 135 -0.96 -1.65 -14.81
C GLU A 135 -0.53 -2.80 -13.90
N ALA A 136 -1.20 -3.95 -14.01
CA ALA A 136 -0.92 -5.15 -13.23
C ALA A 136 -0.50 -6.30 -14.16
N LEU A 137 0.72 -6.79 -13.95
CA LEU A 137 1.28 -7.90 -14.70
C LEU A 137 1.39 -9.11 -13.77
N ALA A 138 0.57 -10.12 -14.01
CA ALA A 138 0.56 -11.33 -13.19
C ALA A 138 1.51 -12.39 -13.76
N GLY A 139 2.41 -12.88 -12.91
CA GLY A 139 3.44 -13.86 -13.23
C GLY A 139 4.85 -13.27 -13.22
N PRO A 140 5.89 -14.11 -13.34
CA PRO A 140 7.28 -13.64 -13.24
C PRO A 140 7.65 -12.60 -14.29
N GLN A 141 8.19 -11.46 -13.85
CA GLN A 141 8.61 -10.34 -14.69
C GLN A 141 10.08 -9.95 -14.49
N GLY A 142 10.88 -10.82 -13.90
CA GLY A 142 12.25 -10.50 -13.49
C GLY A 142 13.18 -10.04 -14.62
N SER A 143 12.92 -10.41 -15.89
CA SER A 143 13.73 -9.97 -17.03
C SER A 143 13.58 -8.49 -17.36
N LEU A 144 12.41 -7.88 -17.08
CA LEU A 144 12.11 -6.49 -17.37
C LEU A 144 12.10 -5.60 -16.12
N TYR A 145 11.80 -6.19 -14.96
CA TYR A 145 11.56 -5.46 -13.72
C TYR A 145 12.53 -5.83 -12.59
N GLY A 146 13.45 -6.77 -12.85
CA GLY A 146 14.53 -7.11 -11.92
C GLY A 146 14.07 -7.93 -10.71
N SER A 147 14.71 -7.68 -9.57
CA SER A 147 14.37 -8.31 -8.29
C SER A 147 12.94 -7.96 -7.86
N SER A 148 12.37 -8.76 -6.95
CA SER A 148 11.01 -8.57 -6.42
C SER A 148 9.87 -8.74 -7.43
N ALA A 149 10.15 -9.10 -8.69
CA ALA A 149 9.14 -9.37 -9.72
C ALA A 149 8.88 -10.88 -9.93
N GLN A 150 8.94 -11.69 -8.85
CA GLN A 150 8.76 -13.13 -8.92
C GLN A 150 7.31 -13.54 -9.15
N SER A 151 6.36 -12.89 -8.51
CA SER A 151 4.93 -13.19 -8.65
C SER A 151 4.19 -12.24 -9.58
N GLY A 152 4.72 -11.03 -9.79
CA GLY A 152 4.14 -10.03 -10.66
C GLY A 152 4.77 -8.66 -10.53
N THR A 153 4.21 -7.71 -11.26
CA THR A 153 4.57 -6.29 -11.20
C THR A 153 3.31 -5.45 -11.17
N LEU A 154 3.31 -4.44 -10.34
CA LEU A 154 2.27 -3.43 -10.23
C LEU A 154 2.87 -2.07 -10.54
N ARG A 155 2.29 -1.34 -11.48
CA ARG A 155 2.73 -0.01 -11.88
C ARG A 155 1.60 0.99 -11.68
N ILE A 156 1.88 2.05 -10.98
CA ILE A 156 1.01 3.20 -10.78
C ILE A 156 1.52 4.30 -11.70
N ILE A 157 0.74 4.66 -12.71
CA ILE A 157 1.10 5.68 -13.69
C ILE A 157 0.35 6.96 -13.35
N THR A 158 1.10 8.01 -13.05
CA THR A 158 0.54 9.31 -12.68
C THR A 158 0.22 10.15 -13.90
N ASN A 159 -0.75 11.07 -13.78
CA ASN A 159 -0.98 12.07 -14.82
C ASN A 159 0.23 13.00 -14.96
N LYS A 160 0.63 13.28 -16.20
CA LYS A 160 1.80 14.10 -16.53
C LYS A 160 1.41 15.57 -16.74
N PRO A 161 2.39 16.51 -16.59
CA PRO A 161 2.17 17.88 -17.00
C PRO A 161 1.79 17.98 -18.49
N ASP A 162 0.75 18.77 -18.78
CA ASP A 162 0.23 19.03 -20.12
C ASP A 162 0.57 20.46 -20.52
N THR A 163 1.23 20.62 -21.68
CA THR A 163 1.63 21.91 -22.21
C THR A 163 0.52 22.60 -22.99
N SER A 164 -0.59 21.89 -23.30
CA SER A 164 -1.68 22.38 -24.18
C SER A 164 -2.70 23.23 -23.42
N GLU A 165 -3.01 22.92 -22.16
CA GLU A 165 -4.08 23.59 -21.43
C GLU A 165 -3.84 23.76 -19.93
N PHE A 166 -4.40 24.82 -19.38
CA PHE A 166 -4.52 25.00 -17.94
C PHE A 166 -5.67 24.13 -17.40
N ALA A 167 -5.38 23.35 -16.37
CA ALA A 167 -6.40 22.57 -15.68
C ALA A 167 -6.24 22.71 -14.17
N ALA A 168 -7.34 22.72 -13.44
CA ALA A 168 -7.33 22.66 -11.98
C ALA A 168 -8.57 21.93 -11.47
N SER A 169 -8.41 21.14 -10.41
CA SER A 169 -9.52 20.50 -9.71
C SER A 169 -9.33 20.56 -8.21
N VAL A 170 -10.44 20.50 -7.50
CA VAL A 170 -10.49 20.23 -6.05
C VAL A 170 -11.56 19.19 -5.83
N ASP A 171 -11.21 18.12 -5.17
CA ASP A 171 -12.09 17.02 -4.83
C ASP A 171 -12.24 16.95 -3.32
N LEU A 172 -13.47 16.77 -2.84
CA LEU A 172 -13.81 16.55 -1.44
C LEU A 172 -14.69 15.31 -1.36
N THR A 173 -14.26 14.33 -0.62
CA THR A 173 -15.01 13.11 -0.38
C THR A 173 -15.33 12.99 1.11
N LEU A 174 -16.57 12.67 1.42
CA LEU A 174 -17.05 12.36 2.76
C LEU A 174 -17.65 10.96 2.72
N ARG A 175 -17.20 10.08 3.59
CA ARG A 175 -17.68 8.70 3.70
C ARG A 175 -18.19 8.45 5.11
N ALA A 176 -19.49 8.19 5.24
CA ALA A 176 -20.08 7.79 6.51
C ALA A 176 -20.01 6.27 6.67
N SER A 177 -19.67 5.79 7.87
CA SER A 177 -19.71 4.36 8.17
C SER A 177 -21.16 3.86 8.17
N ALA A 178 -21.45 2.90 7.28
CA ALA A 178 -22.78 2.29 7.17
C ALA A 178 -22.99 1.09 8.12
N THR A 179 -21.90 0.53 8.66
CA THR A 179 -21.92 -0.71 9.42
C THR A 179 -22.11 -0.51 10.91
N SER A 180 -21.74 0.65 11.44
CA SER A 180 -21.96 0.99 12.84
C SER A 180 -22.07 2.51 13.00
N PRO A 181 -23.05 3.02 13.74
CA PRO A 181 -23.10 4.44 14.09
C PRO A 181 -22.02 4.84 15.12
N ARG A 182 -21.14 3.92 15.52
CA ARG A 182 -20.02 4.17 16.42
C ARG A 182 -18.70 4.35 15.68
N ASN A 183 -18.59 3.92 14.41
CA ASN A 183 -17.37 4.06 13.64
C ASN A 183 -17.21 5.50 13.20
N GLU A 184 -15.98 5.99 13.20
CA GLU A 184 -15.66 7.32 12.71
C GLU A 184 -15.95 7.48 11.21
N ASP A 185 -16.37 8.67 10.82
CA ASP A 185 -16.53 9.04 9.42
C ASP A 185 -15.15 9.28 8.79
N SER A 186 -15.04 9.01 7.51
CA SER A 186 -13.81 9.25 6.74
C SER A 186 -13.98 10.46 5.84
N TRP A 187 -12.89 11.13 5.57
CA TRP A 187 -12.88 12.25 4.63
C TRP A 187 -11.56 12.33 3.88
N ASP A 188 -11.60 12.89 2.68
CA ASP A 188 -10.42 13.30 1.94
C ASP A 188 -10.65 14.60 1.20
N ILE A 189 -9.61 15.38 1.09
CA ILE A 189 -9.54 16.57 0.26
C ILE A 189 -8.28 16.51 -0.58
N SER A 190 -8.41 16.74 -1.87
CA SER A 190 -7.29 16.82 -2.79
C SER A 190 -7.46 17.98 -3.77
N GLY A 191 -6.33 18.44 -4.28
CA GLY A 191 -6.30 19.48 -5.30
C GLY A 191 -5.21 19.19 -6.32
N MET A 192 -5.49 19.52 -7.56
CA MET A 192 -4.55 19.44 -8.67
C MET A 192 -4.55 20.76 -9.43
N VAL A 193 -3.38 21.18 -9.88
CA VAL A 193 -3.22 22.26 -10.85
C VAL A 193 -2.19 21.88 -11.91
N ASN A 194 -2.56 22.07 -13.17
CA ASN A 194 -1.68 21.97 -14.33
C ASN A 194 -1.52 23.34 -14.95
N VAL A 195 -0.28 23.81 -15.07
CA VAL A 195 0.03 25.15 -15.59
C VAL A 195 0.97 25.03 -16.77
N PRO A 196 0.49 25.26 -18.03
CA PRO A 196 1.37 25.45 -19.16
C PRO A 196 2.08 26.81 -19.02
N ILE A 197 3.40 26.76 -18.90
CA ILE A 197 4.23 27.97 -18.77
C ILE A 197 4.62 28.50 -20.14
N SER A 198 4.82 27.58 -21.09
CA SER A 198 5.07 27.88 -22.49
C SER A 198 4.54 26.75 -23.38
N GLU A 199 4.65 26.88 -24.70
CA GLU A 199 4.22 25.87 -25.67
C GLU A 199 4.88 24.49 -25.46
N ASN A 200 6.03 24.47 -24.78
CA ASN A 200 6.82 23.25 -24.56
C ASN A 200 7.19 22.99 -23.07
N PHE A 201 6.66 23.78 -22.13
CA PHE A 201 6.99 23.59 -20.73
C PHE A 201 5.73 23.76 -19.85
N ALA A 202 5.48 22.74 -19.03
CA ALA A 202 4.36 22.73 -18.08
C ALA A 202 4.80 22.21 -16.71
N ILE A 203 4.07 22.63 -15.70
CA ILE A 203 4.18 22.14 -14.32
C ILE A 203 2.82 21.61 -13.89
N ARG A 204 2.82 20.42 -13.27
CA ARG A 204 1.63 19.84 -12.63
C ARG A 204 1.92 19.63 -11.15
N ALA A 205 1.05 20.14 -10.29
CA ALA A 205 1.15 19.98 -8.84
C ALA A 205 -0.13 19.36 -8.29
N VAL A 206 0.02 18.44 -7.35
CA VAL A 206 -1.04 17.73 -6.65
C VAL A 206 -0.77 17.78 -5.17
N GLY A 207 -1.78 18.03 -4.35
CA GLY A 207 -1.69 17.96 -2.90
C GLY A 207 -2.94 17.31 -2.32
N PHE A 208 -2.80 16.59 -1.21
CA PHE A 208 -3.92 15.94 -0.56
C PHE A 208 -3.70 15.76 0.95
N THR A 209 -4.80 15.64 1.65
CA THR A 209 -4.86 15.13 3.01
C THR A 209 -6.15 14.34 3.19
N ALA A 210 -6.09 13.26 3.96
CA ALA A 210 -7.19 12.33 4.13
C ALA A 210 -7.15 11.69 5.51
N GLU A 211 -8.32 11.31 5.99
CA GLU A 211 -8.50 10.52 7.20
C GLU A 211 -9.51 9.42 6.94
N ASP A 212 -9.08 8.19 7.13
CA ASP A 212 -9.93 7.01 7.10
C ASP A 212 -10.26 6.66 8.55
N GLY A 213 -11.52 6.82 8.92
CA GLY A 213 -12.02 6.64 10.29
C GLY A 213 -11.84 5.21 10.79
N GLY A 214 -11.50 5.09 12.06
CA GLY A 214 -11.33 3.82 12.74
C GLY A 214 -12.65 3.05 12.91
N PHE A 215 -12.53 1.79 13.25
CA PHE A 215 -13.67 0.89 13.47
C PHE A 215 -13.37 -0.24 14.48
N VAL A 216 -12.19 -0.29 15.05
CA VAL A 216 -11.79 -1.28 16.07
C VAL A 216 -11.69 -0.61 17.42
N ASP A 217 -12.37 -1.18 18.43
CA ASP A 217 -12.34 -0.70 19.80
C ASP A 217 -11.38 -1.53 20.65
N VAL A 218 -10.57 -0.86 21.46
CA VAL A 218 -9.90 -1.48 22.60
C VAL A 218 -10.78 -1.32 23.82
N ILE A 219 -11.25 -2.45 24.33
CA ILE A 219 -12.12 -2.46 25.50
C ILE A 219 -11.36 -2.87 26.77
N GLU A 220 -11.97 -2.56 27.89
CA GLU A 220 -11.52 -2.97 29.21
C GLU A 220 -11.51 -4.50 29.34
N GLY A 221 -10.37 -5.06 29.72
CA GLY A 221 -10.28 -6.51 29.83
C GLY A 221 -8.95 -6.98 30.43
N THR A 222 -8.90 -8.28 30.58
CA THR A 222 -7.70 -8.99 31.02
C THR A 222 -7.33 -10.03 29.98
N SER A 223 -6.06 -10.33 29.81
CA SER A 223 -5.56 -11.29 28.83
C SER A 223 -5.79 -12.75 29.24
N ALA A 224 -7.03 -13.15 29.47
CA ALA A 224 -7.37 -14.53 29.86
C ALA A 224 -7.44 -15.53 28.70
N ARG A 225 -6.82 -15.26 27.54
CA ARG A 225 -7.01 -16.00 26.28
C ARG A 225 -6.69 -17.49 26.34
N PHE A 226 -5.82 -17.96 27.24
CA PHE A 226 -5.44 -19.37 27.29
C PHE A 226 -6.01 -20.15 28.47
N GLY A 227 -6.95 -19.60 29.21
CA GLY A 227 -7.61 -20.30 30.32
C GLY A 227 -6.70 -20.66 31.50
N LEU A 228 -5.44 -20.30 31.44
CA LEU A 228 -4.41 -20.78 32.36
C LEU A 228 -4.13 -19.84 33.52
N ASN A 229 -4.44 -18.56 33.40
CA ASN A 229 -4.45 -17.61 34.51
C ASN A 229 -5.19 -16.33 34.17
N LYS A 230 -5.74 -15.73 35.18
CA LYS A 230 -6.31 -14.39 35.08
C LYS A 230 -5.17 -13.42 35.17
N ASN A 231 -4.86 -12.73 34.08
CA ASN A 231 -4.05 -11.54 34.19
C ASN A 231 -4.78 -10.60 35.16
N THR A 232 -4.10 -10.24 36.21
CA THR A 232 -4.60 -9.24 37.15
C THR A 232 -4.28 -7.84 36.66
N ASP A 233 -3.44 -7.74 35.63
CA ASP A 233 -3.12 -6.45 35.04
C ASP A 233 -4.24 -6.05 34.09
N PHE A 234 -4.77 -4.92 34.38
CA PHE A 234 -5.91 -4.31 33.77
C PHE A 234 -5.41 -3.23 32.81
N ASN A 235 -6.07 -3.07 31.69
CA ASN A 235 -5.61 -2.19 30.60
C ASN A 235 -6.30 -0.80 30.49
N PRO A 236 -6.72 -0.10 31.54
CA PRO A 236 -7.54 1.10 31.44
C PRO A 236 -6.88 2.23 30.64
N ALA A 237 -5.55 2.25 30.60
CA ALA A 237 -4.80 3.27 29.86
C ALA A 237 -4.84 3.08 28.33
N ALA A 238 -5.13 1.86 27.87
CA ALA A 238 -5.21 1.53 26.45
C ALA A 238 -6.65 1.51 25.92
N VAL A 239 -7.67 1.66 26.78
CA VAL A 239 -9.08 1.62 26.39
C VAL A 239 -9.44 2.84 25.55
N ARG A 240 -9.79 2.61 24.28
CA ARG A 240 -10.18 3.65 23.32
C ARG A 240 -11.13 3.06 22.29
N GLU A 241 -12.02 3.90 21.76
CA GLU A 241 -12.81 3.59 20.57
C GLU A 241 -11.97 3.90 19.31
N ASP A 242 -12.28 3.25 18.20
CA ASP A 242 -11.79 3.54 16.85
C ASP A 242 -10.24 3.64 16.74
N VAL A 243 -9.53 2.69 17.41
CA VAL A 243 -8.06 2.75 17.56
C VAL A 243 -7.27 2.62 16.26
N ASN A 244 -7.90 2.32 15.14
CA ASN A 244 -7.24 2.10 13.85
C ASN A 244 -7.51 3.22 12.83
N THR A 245 -7.74 4.44 13.30
CA THR A 245 -7.80 5.62 12.44
C THR A 245 -6.52 5.80 11.68
N PHE A 246 -6.64 6.11 10.38
CA PHE A 246 -5.52 6.24 9.46
C PHE A 246 -5.54 7.59 8.77
N THR A 247 -4.45 8.34 8.88
CA THR A 247 -4.27 9.63 8.20
C THR A 247 -3.21 9.51 7.12
N SER A 248 -3.43 10.22 6.01
CA SER A 248 -2.50 10.26 4.89
C SER A 248 -2.43 11.69 4.35
N THR A 249 -1.23 12.25 4.24
CA THR A 249 -0.98 13.58 3.67
C THR A 249 0.16 13.50 2.68
N GLY A 250 0.06 14.17 1.56
CA GLY A 250 1.11 14.11 0.57
C GLY A 250 0.89 15.01 -0.65
N GLY A 251 1.74 14.82 -1.62
CA GLY A 251 1.65 15.54 -2.88
C GLY A 251 2.74 15.21 -3.88
N ARG A 252 2.58 15.75 -5.08
CA ARG A 252 3.53 15.62 -6.18
C ARG A 252 3.68 16.93 -6.92
N ILE A 253 4.88 17.18 -7.40
CA ILE A 253 5.16 18.29 -8.32
C ILE A 253 6.03 17.72 -9.43
N PHE A 254 5.56 17.83 -10.67
CA PHE A 254 6.29 17.46 -11.87
C PHE A 254 6.45 18.69 -12.78
N ALA A 255 7.64 18.81 -13.37
CA ALA A 255 7.92 19.76 -14.44
C ALA A 255 8.34 18.98 -15.68
N LYS A 256 7.69 19.26 -16.81
CA LYS A 256 7.91 18.58 -18.09
C LYS A 256 8.30 19.60 -19.13
N TRP A 257 9.40 19.34 -19.81
CA TRP A 257 9.86 20.07 -20.97
C TRP A 257 9.79 19.19 -22.21
N GLU A 258 8.91 19.51 -23.11
CA GLU A 258 8.69 18.83 -24.38
C GLU A 258 9.62 19.36 -25.46
N GLN A 259 10.07 18.49 -26.34
CA GLN A 259 10.85 18.75 -27.54
C GLN A 259 10.21 18.01 -28.71
N ASP A 260 10.55 18.39 -29.95
CA ASP A 260 9.99 17.74 -31.14
C ASP A 260 10.27 16.22 -31.18
N ASP A 261 11.35 15.78 -30.54
CA ASP A 261 11.83 14.40 -30.53
C ASP A 261 11.80 13.72 -29.15
N GLY A 262 11.04 14.28 -28.18
CA GLY A 262 10.90 13.68 -26.85
C GLY A 262 10.62 14.68 -25.75
N TYR A 263 10.93 14.30 -24.49
CA TYR A 263 10.72 15.17 -23.33
C TYR A 263 11.75 14.91 -22.23
N VAL A 264 11.90 15.90 -21.35
CA VAL A 264 12.57 15.78 -20.06
C VAL A 264 11.53 16.08 -18.98
N MET A 265 11.38 15.18 -18.00
CA MET A 265 10.47 15.37 -16.88
C MET A 265 11.21 15.13 -15.57
N ALA A 266 11.13 16.10 -14.66
CA ALA A 266 11.67 15.99 -13.31
C ALA A 266 10.54 16.19 -12.28
N GLY A 267 10.63 15.49 -11.17
CA GLY A 267 9.60 15.60 -10.15
C GLY A 267 9.99 15.11 -8.78
N ILE A 268 9.14 15.47 -7.84
CA ILE A 268 9.13 15.00 -6.46
C ILE A 268 7.73 14.49 -6.12
N SER A 269 7.68 13.37 -5.44
CA SER A 269 6.47 12.80 -4.82
C SER A 269 6.77 12.49 -3.37
N THR A 270 5.85 12.80 -2.48
CA THR A 270 6.00 12.51 -1.04
C THR A 270 4.65 12.17 -0.42
N GLN A 271 4.68 11.29 0.56
CA GLN A 271 3.49 10.93 1.34
C GLN A 271 3.91 10.57 2.75
N SER A 272 3.14 11.04 3.73
CA SER A 272 3.24 10.70 5.14
C SER A 272 1.95 10.03 5.56
N ASN A 273 2.06 8.86 6.15
CA ASN A 273 0.96 8.06 6.65
C ASN A 273 1.13 7.85 8.15
N SER A 274 0.05 7.99 8.90
CA SER A 274 0.02 7.69 10.33
C SER A 274 -1.22 6.86 10.65
N ALA A 275 -1.05 5.80 11.42
CA ALA A 275 -2.12 4.96 11.94
C ALA A 275 -2.06 4.90 13.46
N ASP A 276 -3.19 5.00 14.13
CA ASP A 276 -3.27 4.95 15.58
C ASP A 276 -3.23 3.52 16.13
N GLY A 277 -3.55 2.54 15.29
CA GLY A 277 -3.54 1.12 15.66
C GLY A 277 -3.82 0.19 14.50
N TYR A 278 -4.13 -1.06 14.82
CA TYR A 278 -4.25 -2.17 13.86
C TYR A 278 -5.69 -2.50 13.51
N ASN A 279 -5.92 -3.05 12.32
CA ASN A 279 -7.23 -3.48 11.81
C ASN A 279 -7.72 -4.82 12.39
N TYR A 280 -6.91 -5.53 13.19
CA TYR A 280 -7.34 -6.81 13.74
C TYR A 280 -8.18 -6.66 15.01
N PHE A 281 -9.11 -7.57 15.20
CA PHE A 281 -9.94 -7.67 16.39
C PHE A 281 -10.04 -9.14 16.85
N ASP A 282 -10.54 -9.38 18.05
CA ASP A 282 -10.70 -10.72 18.62
C ASP A 282 -12.20 -11.07 18.71
N PRO A 283 -12.72 -11.94 17.82
CA PRO A 283 -14.14 -12.32 17.84
C PRO A 283 -14.61 -12.96 19.14
N THR A 284 -13.67 -13.43 20.00
CA THR A 284 -14.03 -13.97 21.31
C THR A 284 -14.24 -12.88 22.36
N VAL A 285 -13.79 -11.68 22.10
CA VAL A 285 -13.98 -10.48 22.93
C VAL A 285 -15.26 -9.78 22.54
N GLY A 286 -15.46 -9.54 21.24
CA GLY A 286 -16.62 -8.87 20.68
C GLY A 286 -16.44 -8.59 19.19
N ASP A 287 -17.53 -8.09 18.58
CA ASP A 287 -17.48 -7.66 17.18
C ASP A 287 -16.70 -6.36 17.08
N LEU A 288 -15.66 -6.36 16.24
CA LEU A 288 -14.72 -5.24 16.06
C LEU A 288 -14.06 -4.77 17.37
N GLN A 289 -13.91 -5.67 18.35
CA GLN A 289 -13.34 -5.37 19.66
C GLN A 289 -12.14 -6.22 19.96
N ARG A 290 -11.22 -5.67 20.75
CA ARG A 290 -10.06 -6.38 21.28
C ARG A 290 -9.63 -5.87 22.65
N VAL A 291 -8.78 -6.62 23.31
CA VAL A 291 -8.06 -6.19 24.51
C VAL A 291 -6.60 -5.96 24.12
N SER A 292 -6.11 -4.75 24.34
CA SER A 292 -4.71 -4.37 24.12
C SER A 292 -4.21 -3.63 25.36
N PHE A 293 -2.90 -3.70 25.63
CA PHE A 293 -2.26 -3.11 26.81
C PHE A 293 -1.43 -1.88 26.46
N TYR A 294 -1.06 -1.75 25.19
CA TYR A 294 -0.26 -0.65 24.67
C TYR A 294 -0.91 -0.06 23.43
N ASP A 295 -0.65 1.21 23.22
CA ASP A 295 -0.94 1.86 21.94
C ASP A 295 -0.04 1.26 20.86
N GLU A 296 -0.57 1.15 19.65
CA GLU A 296 0.11 0.51 18.53
C GLU A 296 0.21 1.47 17.32
N PRO A 297 0.83 2.66 17.50
CA PRO A 297 0.97 3.60 16.42
C PRO A 297 1.89 3.08 15.32
N ARG A 298 1.66 3.57 14.11
CA ARG A 298 2.51 3.36 12.95
C ARG A 298 2.64 4.65 12.17
N ASP A 299 3.88 5.02 11.82
CA ASP A 299 4.20 6.08 10.88
C ASP A 299 4.95 5.49 9.69
N ASP A 300 4.70 6.01 8.49
CA ASP A 300 5.30 5.53 7.25
C ASP A 300 5.45 6.72 6.29
N ASP A 301 6.63 7.28 6.24
CA ASP A 301 6.97 8.46 5.47
C ASP A 301 7.84 8.08 4.29
N TRP A 302 7.51 8.55 3.09
CA TRP A 302 8.35 8.31 1.94
C TRP A 302 8.44 9.52 1.00
N THR A 303 9.57 9.62 0.32
CA THR A 303 9.84 10.64 -0.70
C THR A 303 10.53 10.02 -1.90
N GLN A 304 10.10 10.39 -3.09
CA GLN A 304 10.69 10.00 -4.36
C GLN A 304 11.09 11.24 -5.16
N LEU A 305 12.35 11.28 -5.59
CA LEU A 305 12.83 12.21 -6.61
C LEU A 305 12.99 11.44 -7.91
N SER A 306 12.57 12.02 -9.02
CA SER A 306 12.62 11.37 -10.33
C SER A 306 13.07 12.32 -11.44
N LEU A 307 13.82 11.76 -12.41
CA LEU A 307 14.16 12.40 -13.66
C LEU A 307 13.99 11.37 -14.77
N THR A 308 13.11 11.67 -15.72
CA THR A 308 12.90 10.85 -16.91
C THR A 308 13.21 11.65 -18.15
N ILE A 309 14.02 11.07 -19.03
CA ILE A 309 14.35 11.61 -20.35
C ILE A 309 13.86 10.60 -21.39
N GLU A 310 13.02 11.02 -22.27
CA GLU A 310 12.60 10.27 -23.46
C GLU A 310 13.04 11.00 -24.70
N LYS A 311 13.70 10.29 -25.64
CA LYS A 311 14.19 10.86 -26.87
C LYS A 311 14.12 9.88 -28.01
N ASP A 312 13.55 10.33 -29.14
CA ASP A 312 13.66 9.64 -30.42
C ASP A 312 15.02 9.97 -31.06
N LEU A 313 15.84 8.93 -31.29
CA LEU A 313 17.14 9.03 -31.93
C LEU A 313 17.05 8.79 -33.46
N GLY A 314 15.86 8.58 -33.99
CA GLY A 314 15.57 8.26 -35.39
C GLY A 314 15.75 6.76 -35.72
N PHE A 315 16.67 6.07 -35.08
CA PHE A 315 16.85 4.64 -35.23
C PHE A 315 16.35 3.82 -34.03
N ALA A 316 16.10 4.49 -32.91
CA ALA A 316 15.59 3.89 -31.69
C ALA A 316 15.06 4.96 -30.74
N LYS A 317 14.13 4.59 -29.88
CA LYS A 317 13.64 5.39 -28.77
C LYS A 317 14.55 5.15 -27.55
N LEU A 318 15.09 6.21 -26.98
CA LEU A 318 15.86 6.19 -25.72
C LEU A 318 14.94 6.59 -24.58
N ILE A 319 14.99 5.83 -23.50
CA ILE A 319 14.45 6.23 -22.20
C ILE A 319 15.59 6.15 -21.18
N SER A 320 15.78 7.24 -20.42
CA SER A 320 16.66 7.30 -19.25
C SER A 320 15.80 7.64 -18.04
N ALA A 321 15.77 6.77 -17.05
CA ALA A 321 15.03 6.94 -15.82
C ALA A 321 15.97 6.91 -14.62
N THR A 322 16.03 8.02 -13.89
CA THR A 322 16.83 8.19 -12.67
C THR A 322 15.90 8.42 -11.51
N SER A 323 16.12 7.75 -10.37
CA SER A 323 15.38 8.06 -9.15
C SER A 323 16.23 7.97 -7.89
N TYR A 324 15.78 8.68 -6.89
CA TYR A 324 16.09 8.50 -5.49
C TYR A 324 14.80 8.27 -4.73
N PHE A 325 14.74 7.20 -3.97
CA PHE A 325 13.60 6.87 -3.11
C PHE A 325 14.10 6.71 -1.69
N ASP A 326 13.36 7.28 -0.73
CA ASP A 326 13.66 7.25 0.69
C ASP A 326 12.39 6.96 1.47
N ARG A 327 12.46 6.07 2.46
CA ARG A 327 11.31 5.69 3.28
C ARG A 327 11.74 5.36 4.70
N ASP A 328 11.06 5.98 5.66
CA ASP A 328 11.18 5.71 7.09
C ASP A 328 9.86 5.12 7.61
N VAL A 329 9.97 4.04 8.39
CA VAL A 329 8.83 3.38 9.02
C VAL A 329 9.09 3.23 10.50
N PHE A 330 8.13 3.64 11.32
CA PHE A 330 8.08 3.39 12.74
C PHE A 330 6.79 2.66 13.10
N TYR A 331 6.86 1.67 13.97
CA TYR A 331 5.64 1.10 14.55
C TYR A 331 5.87 0.46 15.92
N VAL A 332 4.79 0.39 16.69
CA VAL A 332 4.70 -0.33 17.96
C VAL A 332 3.68 -1.45 17.83
N ASN A 333 4.00 -2.62 18.37
CA ASN A 333 3.04 -3.73 18.50
C ASN A 333 2.90 -4.13 19.96
N ASP A 334 1.67 -4.30 20.41
CA ASP A 334 1.39 -5.01 21.66
C ASP A 334 1.73 -6.50 21.51
N ARG A 335 2.70 -6.95 22.28
CA ARG A 335 3.18 -8.33 22.33
C ARG A 335 2.78 -9.06 23.60
N THR A 336 1.84 -8.52 24.34
CA THR A 336 1.37 -9.12 25.60
C THR A 336 0.90 -10.57 25.40
N THR A 337 0.10 -10.82 24.37
CA THR A 337 -0.36 -12.19 24.02
C THR A 337 0.81 -13.13 23.68
N TYR A 338 1.82 -12.61 22.98
CA TYR A 338 3.01 -13.37 22.62
C TYR A 338 3.89 -13.67 23.85
N SER A 339 4.05 -12.70 24.74
CA SER A 339 4.75 -12.88 26.02
C SER A 339 4.08 -13.96 26.86
N MET A 340 2.75 -14.00 26.87
CA MET A 340 1.98 -15.06 27.55
C MET A 340 2.15 -16.43 26.91
N TYR A 341 2.21 -16.50 25.59
CA TYR A 341 2.47 -17.74 24.88
C TYR A 341 3.82 -18.35 25.32
N PHE A 342 4.87 -17.55 25.41
CA PHE A 342 6.15 -18.01 25.94
C PHE A 342 6.11 -18.37 27.43
N GLY A 343 5.33 -17.65 28.23
CA GLY A 343 5.05 -18.01 29.61
C GLY A 343 4.44 -19.41 29.75
N THR A 344 3.58 -19.79 28.80
CA THR A 344 2.94 -21.12 28.77
C THR A 344 3.96 -22.25 28.53
N PHE A 345 5.00 -22.02 27.73
CA PHE A 345 6.09 -23.00 27.57
C PHE A 345 6.83 -23.29 28.86
N CYS A 346 6.95 -22.33 29.74
CA CYS A 346 7.53 -22.53 31.05
C CYS A 346 6.73 -23.53 31.90
N TYR A 347 5.41 -23.55 31.78
CA TYR A 347 4.56 -24.48 32.49
C TYR A 347 4.72 -25.94 32.00
N TYR A 348 4.75 -26.14 30.70
CA TYR A 348 4.85 -27.47 30.11
C TYR A 348 6.23 -28.11 30.25
N TYR A 349 7.29 -27.33 30.25
CA TYR A 349 8.66 -27.82 30.27
C TYR A 349 9.30 -27.83 31.67
N ASN A 350 8.68 -27.24 32.68
CA ASN A 350 9.19 -27.21 34.05
C ASN A 350 9.06 -28.54 34.82
N GLY A 351 8.48 -29.58 34.27
CA GLY A 351 8.61 -30.95 34.77
C GLY A 351 10.02 -31.53 34.62
N TYR A 352 10.87 -30.90 33.84
CA TYR A 352 12.30 -31.22 33.72
C TYR A 352 13.11 -30.01 34.16
N ALA A 353 14.01 -30.22 35.12
CA ALA A 353 14.80 -29.22 35.84
C ALA A 353 15.81 -28.41 35.00
N SER A 354 15.47 -28.06 33.75
CA SER A 354 16.24 -27.11 32.98
C SER A 354 15.47 -25.79 32.92
N ALA A 355 15.99 -24.75 33.55
CA ALA A 355 15.48 -23.40 33.44
C ALA A 355 15.38 -23.04 31.94
N SER A 356 14.17 -23.14 31.40
CA SER A 356 13.92 -22.69 30.05
C SER A 356 14.24 -21.19 29.97
N ARG A 357 15.05 -20.79 28.99
CA ARG A 357 15.45 -19.39 28.76
C ARG A 357 14.27 -18.44 28.51
N TYR A 358 13.04 -18.96 28.51
CA TYR A 358 11.78 -18.24 28.28
C TYR A 358 10.93 -18.09 29.56
N CYS A 359 11.43 -18.45 30.73
CA CYS A 359 10.67 -18.35 31.97
C CYS A 359 10.85 -16.98 32.62
N PHE A 360 9.83 -16.14 32.53
CA PHE A 360 9.76 -14.82 33.16
C PHE A 360 9.26 -14.92 34.61
N GLN A 361 9.98 -15.59 35.50
CA GLN A 361 9.58 -15.67 36.91
C GLN A 361 10.48 -14.80 37.80
N PRO A 362 9.90 -13.97 38.68
CA PRO A 362 10.67 -13.36 39.76
C PRO A 362 11.35 -14.42 40.63
N ALA A 363 12.59 -14.19 41.02
CA ALA A 363 13.31 -15.09 41.89
C ALA A 363 12.53 -15.28 43.19
N GLY A 364 12.17 -16.56 43.52
CA GLY A 364 11.51 -16.92 44.77
C GLY A 364 9.99 -17.10 44.71
N THR A 365 9.36 -16.99 43.54
CA THR A 365 7.92 -17.27 43.40
C THR A 365 7.68 -18.65 42.80
N SER A 366 6.84 -19.47 43.46
CA SER A 366 6.38 -20.73 42.92
C SER A 366 5.33 -20.50 41.83
N TYR A 367 5.65 -20.89 40.60
CA TYR A 367 4.70 -21.12 39.49
C TYR A 367 3.49 -20.16 39.34
N ALA A 368 3.63 -18.93 39.75
CA ALA A 368 2.65 -17.91 39.37
C ALA A 368 3.02 -17.40 37.96
N TYR A 369 2.13 -17.60 37.00
CA TYR A 369 2.21 -16.96 35.69
C TYR A 369 2.29 -15.46 35.90
N ASN A 370 3.39 -14.90 35.51
CA ASN A 370 3.42 -13.47 35.29
C ASN A 370 2.92 -13.24 33.86
N ASP A 371 1.66 -12.94 33.74
CA ASP A 371 1.09 -12.29 32.59
C ASP A 371 1.74 -10.92 32.46
N VAL A 372 2.90 -10.87 31.83
CA VAL A 372 3.71 -9.65 31.77
C VAL A 372 3.37 -8.95 30.47
N PRO A 373 2.79 -7.76 30.54
CA PRO A 373 2.58 -6.96 29.36
C PRO A 373 3.91 -6.71 28.64
N GLY A 374 3.88 -6.78 27.31
CA GLY A 374 5.07 -6.56 26.53
C GLY A 374 4.72 -5.93 25.19
N PHE A 375 5.63 -5.16 24.65
CA PHE A 375 5.52 -4.57 23.33
C PHE A 375 6.85 -4.64 22.60
N ASN A 376 6.80 -4.46 21.29
CA ASN A 376 7.99 -4.21 20.51
C ASN A 376 7.86 -2.93 19.70
N THR A 377 8.99 -2.29 19.50
CA THR A 377 9.15 -1.17 18.57
C THR A 377 10.00 -1.59 17.40
N LEU A 378 9.69 -1.10 16.23
CA LEU A 378 10.53 -1.18 15.05
C LEU A 378 10.72 0.21 14.46
N VAL A 379 11.97 0.54 14.17
CA VAL A 379 12.35 1.62 13.28
C VAL A 379 13.00 0.99 12.06
N GLN A 380 12.55 1.34 10.87
CA GLN A 380 13.11 0.85 9.61
C GLN A 380 13.36 2.02 8.69
N TRP A 381 14.50 2.02 8.01
CA TRP A 381 14.85 3.01 7.01
C TRP A 381 15.32 2.32 5.74
N ASN A 382 14.90 2.87 4.61
CA ASN A 382 15.25 2.36 3.29
C ASN A 382 15.54 3.52 2.37
N SER A 383 16.67 3.49 1.68
CA SER A 383 16.92 4.41 0.60
C SER A 383 17.44 3.68 -0.64
N SER A 384 17.10 4.17 -1.82
CA SER A 384 17.60 3.60 -3.06
C SER A 384 17.84 4.66 -4.12
N LYS A 385 18.90 4.46 -4.90
CA LYS A 385 19.23 5.22 -6.09
C LYS A 385 19.16 4.29 -7.27
N THR A 386 18.43 4.67 -8.31
CA THR A 386 18.30 3.85 -9.50
C THR A 386 18.62 4.64 -10.75
N GLN A 387 19.21 3.95 -11.73
CA GLN A 387 19.41 4.45 -13.07
C GLN A 387 19.06 3.34 -14.05
N GLU A 388 18.16 3.64 -14.97
CA GLU A 388 17.81 2.77 -16.08
C GLU A 388 18.04 3.48 -17.40
N PHE A 389 18.65 2.80 -18.36
CA PHE A 389 18.72 3.22 -19.76
C PHE A 389 18.08 2.13 -20.60
N ARG A 390 17.17 2.52 -21.48
CA ARG A 390 16.51 1.62 -22.43
C ARG A 390 16.60 2.20 -23.82
N LEU A 391 16.95 1.32 -24.77
CA LEU A 391 16.82 1.57 -26.20
C LEU A 391 15.84 0.55 -26.76
N SER A 392 14.86 0.99 -27.51
CA SER A 392 13.90 0.11 -28.16
C SER A 392 13.57 0.63 -29.56
N ASN A 393 13.28 -0.29 -30.47
CA ASN A 393 12.74 0.02 -31.77
C ASN A 393 11.79 -1.08 -32.22
N GLU A 394 10.80 -0.72 -33.00
CA GLU A 394 9.81 -1.59 -33.61
C GLU A 394 9.84 -1.39 -35.10
N THR A 395 10.01 -2.47 -35.84
CA THR A 395 9.99 -2.52 -37.29
C THR A 395 9.14 -3.69 -37.77
N ASP A 396 8.75 -3.69 -39.04
CA ASP A 396 7.96 -4.80 -39.62
C ASP A 396 8.62 -6.18 -39.45
N ASP A 397 9.95 -6.23 -39.33
CA ASP A 397 10.73 -7.47 -39.27
C ASP A 397 11.33 -7.78 -37.90
N LEU A 398 11.52 -6.77 -37.05
CA LEU A 398 12.25 -6.94 -35.78
C LEU A 398 11.84 -5.91 -34.73
N ASP A 399 11.33 -6.44 -33.63
CA ASP A 399 11.13 -5.67 -32.39
C ASP A 399 12.23 -5.99 -31.41
N TRP A 400 12.88 -4.97 -30.86
CA TRP A 400 13.95 -5.17 -29.90
C TRP A 400 13.91 -4.12 -28.78
N LEU A 401 14.36 -4.55 -27.61
CA LEU A 401 14.60 -3.71 -26.46
C LEU A 401 15.91 -4.14 -25.80
N VAL A 402 16.78 -3.18 -25.53
CA VAL A 402 18.03 -3.37 -24.78
C VAL A 402 18.04 -2.41 -23.62
N GLY A 403 18.29 -2.89 -22.41
CA GLY A 403 18.34 -2.11 -21.19
C GLY A 403 19.59 -2.31 -20.38
N LEU A 404 19.97 -1.27 -19.66
CA LEU A 404 20.97 -1.29 -18.60
C LEU A 404 20.33 -0.72 -17.35
N PHE A 405 20.36 -1.48 -16.25
CA PHE A 405 19.81 -1.08 -14.96
C PHE A 405 20.88 -1.13 -13.88
N TYR A 406 20.94 -0.09 -13.06
CA TYR A 406 21.76 -0.01 -11.87
C TYR A 406 20.90 0.41 -10.69
N GLN A 407 21.07 -0.25 -9.56
CA GLN A 407 20.45 0.12 -8.30
C GLN A 407 21.48 0.01 -7.18
N GLU A 408 21.54 1.04 -6.36
CA GLU A 408 22.18 1.05 -5.05
C GLU A 408 21.11 1.19 -4.01
N ARG A 409 21.09 0.28 -3.04
CA ARG A 409 20.09 0.30 -1.94
C ARG A 409 20.83 0.25 -0.62
N GLU A 410 20.36 1.08 0.31
CA GLU A 410 20.75 1.05 1.70
C GLU A 410 19.51 0.85 2.54
N GLU A 411 19.51 -0.15 3.39
CA GLU A 411 18.39 -0.46 4.25
C GLU A 411 18.87 -0.94 5.61
N GLY A 412 18.10 -0.60 6.63
CA GLY A 412 18.39 -1.03 7.98
C GLY A 412 17.14 -1.01 8.84
N TRP A 413 17.26 -1.63 9.98
CA TRP A 413 16.20 -1.68 10.96
C TRP A 413 16.76 -1.81 12.36
N ASP A 414 16.01 -1.27 13.33
CA ASP A 414 16.25 -1.45 14.77
C ASP A 414 14.97 -2.01 15.39
N PHE A 415 15.09 -3.15 16.04
CA PHE A 415 13.99 -3.87 16.65
C PHE A 415 14.23 -4.07 18.12
N GLU A 416 13.40 -3.49 18.96
CA GLU A 416 13.44 -3.63 20.40
C GLU A 416 12.18 -4.33 20.91
N THR A 417 12.36 -5.34 21.76
CA THR A 417 11.26 -5.99 22.48
C THR A 417 11.38 -5.69 23.97
N GLN A 418 10.34 -5.14 24.55
CA GLN A 418 10.24 -4.86 25.95
C GLN A 418 9.18 -5.74 26.60
N THR A 419 9.55 -6.36 27.71
CA THR A 419 8.64 -7.12 28.57
C THR A 419 8.82 -6.61 30.00
N VAL A 420 7.75 -6.09 30.58
CA VAL A 420 7.80 -5.47 31.90
C VAL A 420 8.20 -6.50 32.95
N GLY A 421 9.15 -6.15 33.84
CA GLY A 421 9.66 -7.04 34.86
C GLY A 421 10.60 -8.15 34.39
N TYR A 422 10.90 -8.25 33.09
CA TYR A 422 11.77 -9.31 32.56
C TYR A 422 13.17 -9.26 33.18
N ARG A 423 13.76 -8.08 33.31
CA ARG A 423 15.12 -7.92 33.92
C ARG A 423 15.21 -8.38 35.38
N ASP A 424 14.08 -8.36 36.08
CA ASP A 424 14.00 -8.78 37.49
C ASP A 424 13.66 -10.27 37.61
N SER A 425 13.52 -10.98 36.50
CA SER A 425 13.15 -12.38 36.45
C SER A 425 14.36 -13.31 36.62
N ALA A 426 14.11 -14.50 37.18
CA ALA A 426 15.12 -15.56 37.26
C ALA A 426 15.57 -16.03 35.85
N GLY A 427 14.67 -15.91 34.84
CA GLY A 427 14.99 -16.23 33.45
C GLY A 427 16.06 -15.30 32.88
N TYR A 428 15.95 -13.99 33.12
CA TYR A 428 16.97 -13.02 32.71
C TYR A 428 18.32 -13.28 33.39
N ALA A 429 18.31 -13.51 34.70
CA ALA A 429 19.54 -13.81 35.42
C ALA A 429 20.23 -15.08 34.90
N SER A 430 19.45 -16.12 34.55
CA SER A 430 19.97 -17.36 33.93
C SER A 430 20.53 -17.12 32.54
N GLN A 431 19.85 -16.27 31.73
CA GLN A 431 20.32 -15.92 30.39
C GLN A 431 21.62 -15.13 30.42
N VAL A 432 21.71 -14.13 31.30
CA VAL A 432 22.93 -13.34 31.49
C VAL A 432 24.09 -14.24 31.92
N ALA A 433 23.86 -15.17 32.87
CA ALA A 433 24.88 -16.13 33.31
C ALA A 433 25.32 -17.05 32.15
N SER A 434 24.39 -17.50 31.31
CA SER A 434 24.69 -18.32 30.13
C SER A 434 25.55 -17.58 29.12
N VAL A 435 25.17 -16.32 28.79
CA VAL A 435 25.91 -15.48 27.83
C VAL A 435 27.31 -15.18 28.38
N ALA A 436 27.43 -14.85 29.68
CA ALA A 436 28.73 -14.63 30.32
C ALA A 436 29.61 -15.87 30.29
N ALA A 437 29.05 -17.08 30.36
CA ALA A 437 29.79 -18.32 30.24
C ALA A 437 30.31 -18.60 28.82
N TYR A 438 29.58 -18.13 27.78
CA TYR A 438 29.96 -18.32 26.38
C TYR A 438 30.84 -17.19 25.82
N LEU A 439 30.81 -16.01 26.42
CA LEU A 439 31.53 -14.81 26.00
C LEU A 439 32.27 -14.18 27.19
N PRO A 440 33.29 -14.88 27.75
CA PRO A 440 33.95 -14.43 28.97
C PRO A 440 34.71 -13.10 28.86
N ASP A 441 34.97 -12.61 27.64
CA ASP A 441 35.80 -11.45 27.37
C ASP A 441 35.10 -10.28 26.68
N ARG A 442 33.77 -10.15 26.78
CA ARG A 442 33.02 -9.01 26.25
C ARG A 442 32.21 -8.31 27.33
#